data_7f06a2060eb52b831a10d55ef250a3db
#
_entry.id   7f06a2060eb52b831a10d55ef250a3db
#
_cell.length_a   1.000
_cell.length_b   1.000
_cell.length_c   1.000
_cell.angle_alpha   90.00
_cell.angle_beta   90.00
_cell.angle_gamma   90.00
#
_symmetry.space_group_name_H-M   'P 1'
#
loop_
_entity.id
_entity.type
_entity.pdbx_description
1 polymer ?
#
loop_
_entity_poly.entity_id
_entity_poly.type
_entity_poly.pdbx_seq_one_letter_code
_entity_poly.pdbx_strand_id
1 'polypeptide(L)'
;MGQGLRVIIADISDEQKSLDIISQIQIDFKYSLNIEVIKGGYPAYGRYMGAKLATTPYILFLDADIILFDKRVLQNTLSKTDNLTTVTFITDYGYNWIYKLFTSTQRLMKYFGSSFAIGGFQLFNTEIYKKVGEYNPKHVFAEDYYVSNKIFSSTFTIHKTKGVYTSARRFVNKGLFYMIILMLKCWFNRNNEEFYLKSHGYWD
;
A
#
# COMPACT_ATOMS: atom_id res chain seq x y z
N MET A 1 -4.15 11.76 27.85
CA MET A 1 -4.88 12.00 26.60
C MET A 1 -4.13 11.25 25.52
N GLY A 2 -4.75 10.23 24.90
CA GLY A 2 -4.13 9.49 23.81
C GLY A 2 -3.89 10.45 22.63
N GLN A 3 -2.69 10.44 22.07
CA GLN A 3 -2.43 11.16 20.82
C GLN A 3 -3.34 10.56 19.74
N GLY A 4 -4.10 11.41 19.04
CA GLY A 4 -4.93 10.97 17.93
C GLY A 4 -4.09 10.33 16.81
N LEU A 5 -4.73 9.57 15.95
CA LEU A 5 -4.08 8.96 14.79
C LEU A 5 -3.53 10.06 13.87
N ARG A 6 -2.23 10.05 13.59
CA ARG A 6 -1.64 10.96 12.60
C ARG A 6 -1.84 10.39 11.20
N VAL A 7 -2.41 11.18 10.32
CA VAL A 7 -2.69 10.85 8.92
C VAL A 7 -1.99 11.86 8.03
N ILE A 8 -1.16 11.40 7.10
CA ILE A 8 -0.48 12.23 6.12
C ILE A 8 -1.08 11.91 4.76
N ILE A 9 -1.68 12.90 4.12
CA ILE A 9 -2.31 12.78 2.80
C ILE A 9 -1.38 13.41 1.77
N ALA A 10 -0.82 12.59 0.88
CA ALA A 10 -0.04 13.05 -0.26
C ALA A 10 -0.97 13.27 -1.45
N ASP A 11 -1.40 14.50 -1.67
CA ASP A 11 -2.35 14.87 -2.72
C ASP A 11 -1.64 15.53 -3.91
N ILE A 12 -1.95 15.04 -5.11
CA ILE A 12 -1.47 15.61 -6.38
C ILE A 12 -2.54 16.47 -7.06
N SER A 13 -3.81 16.36 -6.61
CA SER A 13 -4.90 17.13 -7.21
C SER A 13 -4.77 18.61 -6.85
N ASP A 14 -5.02 19.47 -7.82
CA ASP A 14 -5.18 20.91 -7.60
C ASP A 14 -6.68 21.26 -7.40
N GLU A 15 -7.51 20.24 -7.12
CA GLU A 15 -8.95 20.38 -6.99
C GLU A 15 -9.32 20.90 -5.60
N GLN A 16 -9.92 22.10 -5.54
CA GLN A 16 -10.44 22.68 -4.30
C GLN A 16 -11.38 21.72 -3.56
N LYS A 17 -12.16 20.94 -4.28
CA LYS A 17 -13.07 19.94 -3.70
C LYS A 17 -12.39 18.91 -2.80
N SER A 18 -11.19 18.45 -3.17
CA SER A 18 -10.42 17.50 -2.33
C SER A 18 -9.99 18.18 -1.03
N LEU A 19 -9.53 19.42 -1.10
CA LEU A 19 -9.12 20.20 0.07
C LEU A 19 -10.31 20.50 1.00
N ASP A 20 -11.48 20.80 0.44
CA ASP A 20 -12.69 21.08 1.21
C ASP A 20 -13.14 19.81 1.98
N ILE A 21 -13.13 18.64 1.34
CA ILE A 21 -13.45 17.36 2.00
C ILE A 21 -12.45 17.06 3.13
N ILE A 22 -11.17 17.23 2.89
CA ILE A 22 -10.13 17.00 3.91
C ILE A 22 -10.34 17.95 5.09
N SER A 23 -10.62 19.22 4.83
CA SER A 23 -10.89 20.24 5.86
C SER A 23 -12.11 19.87 6.69
N GLN A 24 -13.19 19.40 6.05
CA GLN A 24 -14.38 18.93 6.76
C GLN A 24 -14.08 17.72 7.66
N ILE A 25 -13.33 16.75 7.18
CA ILE A 25 -12.92 15.58 7.97
C ILE A 25 -12.06 16.03 9.19
N GLN A 26 -11.18 17.02 9.02
CA GLN A 26 -10.39 17.56 10.12
C GLN A 26 -11.27 18.20 11.21
N ILE A 27 -12.34 18.90 10.82
CA ILE A 27 -13.28 19.50 11.75
C ILE A 27 -14.05 18.41 12.49
N ASP A 28 -14.60 17.43 11.78
CA ASP A 28 -15.45 16.37 12.33
C ASP A 28 -14.67 15.44 13.28
N PHE A 29 -13.39 15.21 13.04
CA PHE A 29 -12.54 14.26 13.75
C PHE A 29 -11.34 14.92 14.47
N LYS A 30 -11.39 16.21 14.77
CA LYS A 30 -10.27 17.00 15.33
C LYS A 30 -9.61 16.44 16.59
N TYR A 31 -10.34 15.63 17.36
CA TYR A 31 -9.81 15.02 18.61
C TYR A 31 -9.23 13.61 18.38
N SER A 32 -9.50 12.99 17.24
CA SER A 32 -9.10 11.61 16.96
C SER A 32 -8.15 11.49 15.76
N LEU A 33 -8.14 12.47 14.87
CA LEU A 33 -7.27 12.52 13.68
C LEU A 33 -6.43 13.81 13.68
N ASN A 34 -5.14 13.64 13.44
CA ASN A 34 -4.24 14.74 13.11
C ASN A 34 -3.85 14.58 11.63
N ILE A 35 -4.51 15.37 10.76
CA ILE A 35 -4.34 15.27 9.31
C ILE A 35 -3.37 16.36 8.85
N GLU A 36 -2.36 15.94 8.09
CA GLU A 36 -1.40 16.80 7.41
C GLU A 36 -1.46 16.51 5.91
N VAL A 37 -1.63 17.56 5.10
CA VAL A 37 -1.66 17.44 3.64
C VAL A 37 -0.31 17.89 3.10
N ILE A 38 0.29 17.06 2.24
CA ILE A 38 1.54 17.34 1.55
C ILE A 38 1.33 17.25 0.05
N LYS A 39 2.21 17.89 -0.73
CA LYS A 39 2.20 17.73 -2.18
C LYS A 39 2.54 16.31 -2.57
N GLY A 40 1.65 15.67 -3.32
CA GLY A 40 1.79 14.33 -3.85
C GLY A 40 2.53 14.30 -5.20
N GLY A 41 2.46 13.14 -5.84
CA GLY A 41 3.05 12.83 -7.13
C GLY A 41 2.69 11.41 -7.54
N TYR A 42 3.57 10.71 -8.27
CA TYR A 42 3.44 9.26 -8.41
C TYR A 42 3.41 8.60 -7.03
N PRO A 43 2.80 7.41 -6.89
CA PRO A 43 2.62 6.75 -5.59
C PRO A 43 3.91 6.61 -4.78
N ALA A 44 5.03 6.26 -5.44
CA ALA A 44 6.34 6.16 -4.78
C ALA A 44 6.78 7.48 -4.14
N TYR A 45 6.60 8.60 -4.87
CA TYR A 45 6.96 9.93 -4.38
C TYR A 45 6.10 10.32 -3.16
N GLY A 46 4.77 10.18 -3.27
CA GLY A 46 3.86 10.51 -2.17
C GLY A 46 4.15 9.68 -0.91
N ARG A 47 4.35 8.36 -1.06
CA ARG A 47 4.72 7.46 0.05
C ARG A 47 6.06 7.81 0.67
N TYR A 48 7.08 8.12 -0.15
CA TYR A 48 8.39 8.55 0.32
C TYR A 48 8.30 9.83 1.14
N MET A 49 7.64 10.86 0.61
CA MET A 49 7.50 12.16 1.29
C MET A 49 6.69 12.04 2.58
N GLY A 50 5.60 11.28 2.59
CA GLY A 50 4.82 11.03 3.79
C GLY A 50 5.62 10.26 4.86
N ALA A 51 6.41 9.27 4.46
CA ALA A 51 7.24 8.50 5.38
C ALA A 51 8.34 9.33 6.06
N LYS A 52 8.87 10.36 5.39
CA LYS A 52 9.84 11.29 6.01
C LYS A 52 9.29 12.04 7.23
N LEU A 53 7.99 12.22 7.27
CA LEU A 53 7.30 12.90 8.36
C LEU A 53 6.88 11.92 9.49
N ALA A 54 7.01 10.63 9.26
CA ALA A 54 6.60 9.62 10.23
C ALA A 54 7.58 9.52 11.40
N THR A 55 7.05 9.61 12.61
CA THR A 55 7.80 9.52 13.87
C THR A 55 7.36 8.33 14.73
N THR A 56 6.39 7.55 14.26
CA THR A 56 5.81 6.41 14.97
C THR A 56 6.59 5.11 14.70
N PRO A 57 6.52 4.11 15.60
CA PRO A 57 7.19 2.81 15.41
C PRO A 57 6.72 2.05 14.16
N TYR A 58 5.52 2.36 13.67
CA TYR A 58 4.93 1.74 12.48
C TYR A 58 4.42 2.81 11.52
N ILE A 59 4.55 2.53 10.22
CA ILE A 59 3.99 3.33 9.12
C ILE A 59 3.02 2.44 8.35
N LEU A 60 1.78 2.91 8.20
CA LEU A 60 0.82 2.30 7.29
C LEU A 60 0.75 3.13 6.00
N PHE A 61 1.12 2.52 4.88
CA PHE A 61 0.80 3.03 3.55
C PHE A 61 -0.56 2.47 3.15
N LEU A 62 -1.49 3.37 2.85
CA LEU A 62 -2.87 3.05 2.50
C LEU A 62 -3.25 3.84 1.24
N ASP A 63 -3.69 3.15 0.19
CA ASP A 63 -4.17 3.84 -1.00
C ASP A 63 -5.54 4.48 -0.74
N ALA A 64 -5.80 5.60 -1.39
CA ALA A 64 -7.02 6.39 -1.17
C ALA A 64 -8.32 5.68 -1.63
N ASP A 65 -8.21 4.65 -2.46
CA ASP A 65 -9.33 3.82 -2.93
C ASP A 65 -9.56 2.54 -2.10
N ILE A 66 -8.92 2.44 -0.93
CA ILE A 66 -9.12 1.35 0.02
C ILE A 66 -10.16 1.75 1.07
N ILE A 67 -11.12 0.86 1.32
CA ILE A 67 -12.14 1.05 2.38
C ILE A 67 -11.90 0.05 3.51
N LEU A 68 -11.70 0.59 4.72
CA LEU A 68 -11.61 -0.18 5.96
C LEU A 68 -12.98 -0.15 6.65
N PHE A 69 -13.79 -1.21 6.48
CA PHE A 69 -15.13 -1.25 7.08
C PHE A 69 -15.25 -2.10 8.36
N ASP A 70 -14.20 -2.84 8.73
CA ASP A 70 -14.10 -3.38 10.08
C ASP A 70 -13.16 -2.48 10.90
N LYS A 71 -13.73 -1.82 11.93
CA LYS A 71 -13.00 -0.91 12.84
C LYS A 71 -11.80 -1.58 13.53
N ARG A 72 -11.80 -2.90 13.65
CA ARG A 72 -10.75 -3.68 14.30
C ARG A 72 -9.61 -4.07 13.38
N VAL A 73 -9.70 -3.81 12.06
CA VAL A 73 -8.65 -4.22 11.10
C VAL A 73 -7.29 -3.68 11.52
N LEU A 74 -7.19 -2.38 11.80
CA LEU A 74 -5.92 -1.75 12.19
C LEU A 74 -5.40 -2.33 13.50
N GLN A 75 -6.25 -2.45 14.52
CA GLN A 75 -5.87 -3.00 15.82
C GLN A 75 -5.42 -4.46 15.71
N ASN A 76 -6.17 -5.29 14.99
CA ASN A 76 -5.86 -6.70 14.79
C ASN A 76 -4.59 -6.89 13.96
N THR A 77 -4.31 -5.99 13.01
CA THR A 77 -3.11 -6.03 12.21
C THR A 77 -1.90 -5.60 13.03
N LEU A 78 -2.00 -4.52 13.79
CA LEU A 78 -0.94 -4.04 14.69
C LEU A 78 -0.56 -5.07 15.75
N SER A 79 -1.52 -5.81 16.32
CA SER A 79 -1.24 -6.85 17.33
C SER A 79 -0.48 -8.08 16.79
N LYS A 80 -0.41 -8.23 15.47
CA LYS A 80 0.26 -9.34 14.76
C LYS A 80 1.31 -8.84 13.77
N THR A 81 1.75 -7.60 13.93
CA THR A 81 2.66 -6.96 13.00
C THR A 81 4.04 -7.58 13.08
N ASP A 82 4.61 -7.79 11.91
CA ASP A 82 5.98 -8.18 11.66
C ASP A 82 6.76 -7.00 11.04
N ASN A 83 7.90 -7.23 10.41
CA ASN A 83 8.65 -6.18 9.71
C ASN A 83 7.83 -5.54 8.59
N LEU A 84 7.06 -6.36 7.86
CA LEU A 84 6.05 -5.95 6.90
C LEU A 84 4.80 -6.80 7.05
N THR A 85 3.66 -6.16 7.19
CA THR A 85 2.36 -6.83 7.21
C THR A 85 1.45 -6.25 6.12
N THR A 86 0.85 -7.12 5.33
CA THR A 86 -0.26 -6.79 4.43
C THR A 86 -1.51 -7.55 4.85
N VAL A 87 -2.62 -7.28 4.17
CA VAL A 87 -3.91 -7.90 4.47
C VAL A 87 -4.49 -8.61 3.26
N THR A 88 -5.48 -9.48 3.50
CA THR A 88 -6.31 -9.98 2.40
C THR A 88 -7.37 -8.95 2.06
N PHE A 89 -7.66 -8.80 0.76
CA PHE A 89 -8.66 -7.88 0.26
C PHE A 89 -9.93 -8.63 -0.16
N ILE A 90 -11.05 -7.96 -0.04
CA ILE A 90 -12.26 -8.27 -0.80
C ILE A 90 -12.47 -7.19 -1.87
N THR A 91 -13.24 -7.51 -2.88
CA THR A 91 -13.47 -6.61 -4.02
C THR A 91 -14.89 -6.76 -4.54
N ASP A 92 -15.21 -6.10 -5.64
CA ASP A 92 -16.50 -6.14 -6.31
C ASP A 92 -17.02 -7.56 -6.51
N TYR A 93 -18.33 -7.71 -6.46
CA TYR A 93 -19.01 -8.99 -6.65
C TYR A 93 -18.57 -9.63 -7.99
N GLY A 94 -18.26 -10.93 -7.95
CA GLY A 94 -17.77 -11.66 -9.11
C GLY A 94 -16.25 -11.64 -9.30
N TYR A 95 -15.52 -10.71 -8.68
CA TYR A 95 -14.06 -10.57 -8.83
C TYR A 95 -13.25 -11.02 -7.61
N ASN A 96 -13.89 -11.39 -6.50
CA ASN A 96 -13.20 -11.83 -5.27
C ASN A 96 -12.24 -13.00 -5.47
N TRP A 97 -12.47 -13.85 -6.45
CA TRP A 97 -11.58 -14.96 -6.77
C TRP A 97 -10.20 -14.49 -7.24
N ILE A 98 -10.11 -13.33 -7.91
CA ILE A 98 -8.85 -12.72 -8.36
C ILE A 98 -7.98 -12.38 -7.14
N TYR A 99 -8.53 -11.72 -6.12
CA TYR A 99 -7.78 -11.39 -4.92
C TYR A 99 -7.45 -12.62 -4.06
N LYS A 100 -8.26 -13.68 -4.11
CA LYS A 100 -7.91 -14.98 -3.51
C LYS A 100 -6.72 -15.60 -4.24
N LEU A 101 -6.71 -15.58 -5.58
CA LEU A 101 -5.58 -16.04 -6.39
C LEU A 101 -4.33 -15.21 -6.08
N PHE A 102 -4.47 -13.90 -6.01
CA PHE A 102 -3.39 -12.97 -5.68
C PHE A 102 -2.79 -13.26 -4.30
N THR A 103 -3.62 -13.45 -3.29
CA THR A 103 -3.18 -13.83 -1.94
C THR A 103 -2.47 -15.20 -1.95
N SER A 104 -2.95 -16.15 -2.74
CA SER A 104 -2.30 -17.45 -2.89
C SER A 104 -0.92 -17.32 -3.53
N THR A 105 -0.80 -16.46 -4.53
CA THR A 105 0.50 -16.13 -5.17
C THR A 105 1.46 -15.47 -4.17
N GLN A 106 0.98 -14.52 -3.35
CA GLN A 106 1.80 -13.90 -2.29
C GLN A 106 2.34 -14.95 -1.30
N ARG A 107 1.50 -15.91 -0.89
CA ARG A 107 1.91 -17.01 0.01
C ARG A 107 2.93 -17.92 -0.64
N LEU A 108 2.72 -18.25 -1.92
CA LEU A 108 3.67 -19.06 -2.68
C LEU A 108 5.01 -18.35 -2.82
N MET A 109 5.01 -17.08 -3.19
CA MET A 109 6.23 -16.26 -3.27
C MET A 109 6.95 -16.17 -1.92
N LYS A 110 6.20 -16.00 -0.82
CA LYS A 110 6.75 -16.04 0.54
C LYS A 110 7.45 -17.38 0.82
N TYR A 111 6.87 -18.49 0.42
CA TYR A 111 7.48 -19.81 0.57
C TYR A 111 8.82 -19.91 -0.18
N PHE A 112 8.93 -19.30 -1.35
CA PHE A 112 10.16 -19.21 -2.13
C PHE A 112 11.09 -18.03 -1.75
N GLY A 113 10.90 -17.45 -0.57
CA GLY A 113 11.81 -16.45 -0.01
C GLY A 113 11.56 -15.01 -0.50
N SER A 114 10.49 -14.75 -1.25
CA SER A 114 10.16 -13.41 -1.74
C SER A 114 8.96 -12.82 -1.00
N SER A 115 9.10 -11.61 -0.48
CA SER A 115 7.99 -10.86 0.09
C SER A 115 7.31 -10.03 -0.98
N PHE A 116 5.99 -10.15 -1.06
CA PHE A 116 5.19 -9.41 -2.01
C PHE A 116 3.95 -8.83 -1.34
N ALA A 117 3.93 -7.52 -1.12
CA ALA A 117 2.80 -6.80 -0.57
C ALA A 117 2.23 -5.83 -1.61
N ILE A 118 0.90 -5.83 -1.75
CA ILE A 118 0.19 -4.89 -2.63
C ILE A 118 0.20 -3.50 -1.98
N GLY A 119 0.40 -2.46 -2.77
CA GLY A 119 0.46 -1.07 -2.32
C GLY A 119 -0.77 -0.59 -1.55
N GLY A 120 -1.94 -1.19 -1.79
CA GLY A 120 -3.19 -0.80 -1.16
C GLY A 120 -3.19 -0.87 0.38
N PHE A 121 -2.39 -1.77 0.99
CA PHE A 121 -2.22 -1.85 2.44
C PHE A 121 -0.85 -2.44 2.78
N GLN A 122 0.07 -1.60 3.25
CA GLN A 122 1.40 -2.03 3.68
C GLN A 122 1.74 -1.41 5.04
N LEU A 123 1.75 -2.22 6.08
CA LEU A 123 2.15 -1.83 7.42
C LEU A 123 3.59 -2.26 7.67
N PHE A 124 4.49 -1.28 7.75
CA PHE A 124 5.92 -1.49 8.01
C PHE A 124 6.28 -1.14 9.45
N ASN A 125 7.23 -1.90 10.01
CA ASN A 125 8.07 -1.37 11.07
C ASN A 125 8.92 -0.22 10.50
N THR A 126 8.89 0.94 11.15
CA THR A 126 9.52 2.17 10.61
C THR A 126 11.04 2.07 10.48
N GLU A 127 11.70 1.44 11.45
CA GLU A 127 13.15 1.26 11.40
C GLU A 127 13.56 0.33 10.28
N ILE A 128 12.81 -0.78 10.11
CA ILE A 128 13.06 -1.72 9.03
C ILE A 128 12.81 -1.08 7.67
N TYR A 129 11.71 -0.31 7.52
CA TYR A 129 11.42 0.43 6.30
C TYR A 129 12.59 1.34 5.89
N LYS A 130 13.15 2.10 6.83
CA LYS A 130 14.33 2.95 6.60
C LYS A 130 15.57 2.12 6.24
N LYS A 131 15.79 1.01 6.93
CA LYS A 131 16.96 0.14 6.72
C LYS A 131 16.96 -0.56 5.36
N VAL A 132 15.80 -0.94 4.82
CA VAL A 132 15.72 -1.62 3.51
C VAL A 132 15.77 -0.66 2.32
N GLY A 133 15.85 0.65 2.58
CA GLY A 133 16.08 1.68 1.57
C GLY A 133 14.84 2.42 1.09
N GLU A 134 13.75 2.36 1.85
CA GLU A 134 12.54 3.18 1.63
C GLU A 134 11.93 3.05 0.22
N TYR A 135 10.87 3.80 -0.07
CA TYR A 135 10.40 4.01 -1.45
C TYR A 135 11.37 4.92 -2.20
N ASN A 136 11.76 4.54 -3.42
CA ASN A 136 12.49 5.44 -4.29
C ASN A 136 11.49 6.40 -4.98
N PRO A 137 11.57 7.73 -4.74
CA PRO A 137 10.60 8.69 -5.29
C PRO A 137 10.60 8.79 -6.82
N LYS A 138 11.61 8.21 -7.49
CA LYS A 138 11.70 8.15 -8.95
C LYS A 138 10.98 6.95 -9.57
N HIS A 139 10.56 5.97 -8.77
CA HIS A 139 9.82 4.84 -9.27
C HIS A 139 8.42 5.28 -9.73
N VAL A 140 8.05 4.87 -10.93
CA VAL A 140 6.75 5.17 -11.52
C VAL A 140 5.87 3.94 -11.66
N PHE A 141 6.40 2.75 -11.32
CA PHE A 141 5.72 1.48 -11.49
C PHE A 141 6.14 0.45 -10.43
N ALA A 142 5.16 -0.32 -9.89
CA ALA A 142 5.35 -1.45 -8.97
C ALA A 142 6.35 -1.21 -7.82
N GLU A 143 6.39 0.02 -7.34
CA GLU A 143 7.23 0.48 -6.24
C GLU A 143 6.95 -0.28 -4.94
N ASP A 144 5.70 -0.70 -4.75
CA ASP A 144 5.22 -1.51 -3.64
C ASP A 144 5.87 -2.89 -3.62
N TYR A 145 5.98 -3.53 -4.78
CA TYR A 145 6.68 -4.79 -4.92
C TYR A 145 8.19 -4.62 -4.71
N TYR A 146 8.79 -3.59 -5.30
CA TYR A 146 10.23 -3.34 -5.19
C TYR A 146 10.67 -3.19 -3.73
N VAL A 147 9.95 -2.43 -2.93
CA VAL A 147 10.27 -2.23 -1.50
C VAL A 147 9.94 -3.48 -0.69
N SER A 148 8.77 -4.09 -0.90
CA SER A 148 8.37 -5.27 -0.13
C SER A 148 9.29 -6.47 -0.37
N ASN A 149 9.83 -6.63 -1.58
CA ASN A 149 10.74 -7.74 -1.91
C ASN A 149 12.10 -7.65 -1.17
N LYS A 150 12.45 -6.50 -0.61
CA LYS A 150 13.66 -6.33 0.22
C LYS A 150 13.47 -6.83 1.67
N ILE A 151 12.24 -7.13 2.07
CA ILE A 151 11.91 -7.67 3.39
C ILE A 151 12.13 -9.19 3.38
N PHE A 152 12.78 -9.73 4.41
CA PHE A 152 12.90 -11.17 4.56
C PHE A 152 11.52 -11.83 4.66
N SER A 153 11.30 -12.88 3.88
CA SER A 153 10.02 -13.57 3.82
C SER A 153 9.58 -14.16 5.17
N SER A 154 10.53 -14.50 6.04
CA SER A 154 10.26 -14.98 7.41
C SER A 154 9.60 -13.91 8.29
N THR A 155 9.83 -12.62 8.00
CA THR A 155 9.30 -11.46 8.74
C THR A 155 8.26 -10.67 7.93
N PHE A 156 7.67 -11.31 6.93
CA PHE A 156 6.55 -10.82 6.15
C PHE A 156 5.26 -11.55 6.53
N THR A 157 4.22 -10.83 6.88
CA THR A 157 2.93 -11.39 7.30
C THR A 157 1.80 -10.96 6.37
N ILE A 158 0.91 -11.91 6.04
CA ILE A 158 -0.34 -11.66 5.33
C ILE A 158 -1.49 -11.90 6.31
N HIS A 159 -2.01 -10.82 6.90
CA HIS A 159 -3.10 -10.91 7.86
C HIS A 159 -4.43 -11.20 7.16
N LYS A 160 -5.08 -12.30 7.56
CA LYS A 160 -6.36 -12.72 6.99
C LYS A 160 -7.49 -11.87 7.57
N THR A 161 -8.17 -11.11 6.74
CA THR A 161 -9.36 -10.32 7.10
C THR A 161 -10.38 -10.29 5.96
N LYS A 162 -11.62 -9.91 6.27
CA LYS A 162 -12.66 -9.57 5.30
C LYS A 162 -13.07 -8.11 5.42
N GLY A 163 -12.36 -7.32 6.23
CA GLY A 163 -12.70 -5.94 6.56
C GLY A 163 -12.01 -4.88 5.68
N VAL A 164 -11.31 -5.30 4.61
CA VAL A 164 -10.60 -4.39 3.70
C VAL A 164 -11.07 -4.60 2.27
N TYR A 165 -11.66 -3.55 1.71
CA TYR A 165 -12.15 -3.56 0.33
C TYR A 165 -11.24 -2.74 -0.57
N THR A 166 -11.07 -3.22 -1.79
CA THR A 166 -10.43 -2.52 -2.90
C THR A 166 -11.20 -2.77 -4.20
N SER A 167 -11.23 -1.79 -5.10
CA SER A 167 -11.94 -1.93 -6.37
C SER A 167 -11.22 -2.89 -7.34
N ALA A 168 -12.01 -3.70 -8.06
CA ALA A 168 -11.51 -4.54 -9.15
C ALA A 168 -11.25 -3.74 -10.45
N ARG A 169 -11.48 -2.43 -10.45
CA ARG A 169 -11.41 -1.54 -11.63
C ARG A 169 -10.21 -1.81 -12.53
N ARG A 170 -9.04 -2.01 -11.94
CA ARG A 170 -7.79 -2.23 -12.69
C ARG A 170 -7.80 -3.54 -13.47
N PHE A 171 -8.33 -4.61 -12.88
CA PHE A 171 -8.49 -5.90 -13.56
C PHE A 171 -9.56 -5.85 -14.64
N VAL A 172 -10.61 -5.07 -14.41
CA VAL A 172 -11.69 -4.87 -15.40
C VAL A 172 -11.17 -4.12 -16.62
N ASN A 173 -10.43 -3.03 -16.42
CA ASN A 173 -9.97 -2.15 -17.49
C ASN A 173 -8.78 -2.72 -18.28
N LYS A 174 -7.78 -3.29 -17.60
CA LYS A 174 -6.56 -3.79 -18.24
C LYS A 174 -6.57 -5.28 -18.55
N GLY A 175 -7.50 -6.01 -17.95
CA GLY A 175 -7.62 -7.47 -18.07
C GLY A 175 -6.66 -8.24 -17.15
N LEU A 176 -7.15 -9.41 -16.71
CA LEU A 176 -6.41 -10.28 -15.79
C LEU A 176 -5.09 -10.77 -16.38
N PHE A 177 -5.12 -11.15 -17.66
CA PHE A 177 -3.94 -11.72 -18.35
C PHE A 177 -2.79 -10.70 -18.44
N TYR A 178 -3.11 -9.45 -18.75
CA TYR A 178 -2.13 -8.35 -18.72
C TYR A 178 -1.52 -8.18 -17.32
N MET A 179 -2.34 -8.19 -16.28
CA MET A 179 -1.87 -8.05 -14.89
C MET A 179 -0.96 -9.21 -14.47
N ILE A 180 -1.27 -10.45 -14.87
CA ILE A 180 -0.42 -11.61 -14.59
C ILE A 180 0.95 -11.47 -15.28
N ILE A 181 0.97 -11.10 -16.56
CA ILE A 181 2.24 -10.89 -17.30
C ILE A 181 3.07 -9.81 -16.61
N LEU A 182 2.42 -8.73 -16.18
CA LEU A 182 3.10 -7.63 -15.52
C LEU A 182 3.72 -8.06 -14.18
N MET A 183 3.01 -8.87 -13.39
CA MET A 183 3.53 -9.46 -12.16
C MET A 183 4.74 -10.37 -12.40
N LEU A 184 4.69 -11.21 -13.44
CA LEU A 184 5.82 -12.05 -13.84
C LEU A 184 7.03 -11.20 -14.25
N LYS A 185 6.82 -10.12 -15.03
CA LYS A 185 7.88 -9.17 -15.39
C LYS A 185 8.50 -8.55 -14.14
N CYS A 186 7.70 -8.13 -13.15
CA CYS A 186 8.20 -7.61 -11.87
C CYS A 186 9.07 -8.66 -11.16
N TRP A 187 8.62 -9.91 -11.10
CA TRP A 187 9.37 -10.96 -10.42
C TRP A 187 10.72 -11.24 -11.07
N PHE A 188 10.78 -11.32 -12.41
CA PHE A 188 12.05 -11.51 -13.13
C PHE A 188 12.98 -10.31 -13.04
N ASN A 189 12.43 -9.09 -12.90
CA ASN A 189 13.19 -7.85 -12.78
C ASN A 189 13.32 -7.33 -11.34
N ARG A 190 13.06 -8.15 -10.33
CA ARG A 190 12.97 -7.71 -8.93
C ARG A 190 14.23 -6.98 -8.39
N ASN A 191 15.38 -7.25 -8.98
CA ASN A 191 16.67 -6.64 -8.62
C ASN A 191 17.13 -5.57 -9.63
N ASN A 192 16.34 -5.29 -10.67
CA ASN A 192 16.67 -4.32 -11.71
C ASN A 192 15.91 -3.01 -11.45
N GLU A 193 16.58 -2.05 -10.83
CA GLU A 193 15.95 -0.76 -10.47
C GLU A 193 15.46 0.03 -11.68
N GLU A 194 16.16 -0.03 -12.83
CA GLU A 194 15.78 0.68 -14.06
C GLU A 194 14.40 0.23 -14.59
N PHE A 195 14.02 -1.01 -14.30
CA PHE A 195 12.71 -1.53 -14.66
C PHE A 195 11.59 -0.71 -14.04
N TYR A 196 11.75 -0.26 -12.80
CA TYR A 196 10.74 0.49 -12.04
C TYR A 196 10.67 1.99 -12.37
N LEU A 197 11.63 2.48 -13.13
CA LEU A 197 11.64 3.87 -13.63
C LEU A 197 10.74 4.07 -14.86
N LYS A 198 10.15 3.00 -15.42
CA LYS A 198 9.31 3.03 -16.64
C LYS A 198 7.88 2.62 -16.30
N SER A 199 6.89 3.29 -16.90
CA SER A 199 5.47 3.03 -16.61
C SER A 199 4.95 1.69 -17.16
N HIS A 200 5.57 1.15 -18.18
CA HIS A 200 5.15 -0.08 -18.89
C HIS A 200 3.68 -0.07 -19.36
N GLY A 201 3.10 1.09 -19.61
CA GLY A 201 1.69 1.24 -19.98
C GLY A 201 0.71 1.02 -18.81
N TYR A 202 1.21 1.07 -17.57
CA TYR A 202 0.38 0.79 -16.40
C TYR A 202 -0.57 1.96 -16.06
N TRP A 203 -0.16 3.19 -16.35
CA TRP A 203 -0.91 4.41 -16.08
C TRP A 203 -1.69 4.96 -17.29
N ASP A 204 -1.54 4.34 -18.46
CA ASP A 204 -2.19 4.75 -19.71
C ASP A 204 -3.66 4.34 -19.76
#